data_5776a5688052e0d9daedaf16b221bb62
#
_entry.id   5776a5688052e0d9daedaf16b221bb62
#
_cell.length_a   1.000
_cell.length_b   1.000
_cell.length_c   1.000
_cell.angle_alpha   90.00
_cell.angle_beta   90.00
_cell.angle_gamma   90.00
#
_symmetry.space_group_name_H-M   'P 1'
#
loop_
_entity.id
_entity.type
_entity.pdbx_description
1 polymer ?
#
loop_
_entity_poly.entity_id
_entity_poly.type
_entity_poly.pdbx_seq_one_letter_code
_entity_poly.pdbx_strand_id
1 'polypeptide(L)'
;MTGILDPFNGRVRLAHGAGGRAMRDLILSVFLEGVSDPEARALGDAAVLPLGDRFLVVTTDAHVVKPAFFPGGDIGRLAICGVVNDLAMLGCTEVAGVTSSVIIEEGFPIESLQRIHRSMLKACEEGGTRVITGDTKVMQRGEIDGVVLSSSAFGVAECIVRDSGLEPGDAIIVTGTIGDHGLAVLSARHELGLEGELTSDVAPINDLVRSVLRVAGPALHAMKDPTRGGVTSALVEMAEKAKVSIVLDERAVPISPAARAASELLGIDPLCVANEGKALLGVQPGAVDDVLAALRAHPLGLHAARIGAVLEGERGAVVLDTGFGKRRLIERDDTPLPRIC
;
A
#
# COMPACT_ATOMS: atom_id res chain seq x y z
N MET A 1 -20.89 9.82 24.51
CA MET A 1 -20.03 10.84 23.87
C MET A 1 -18.71 10.85 24.61
N THR A 2 -17.79 9.96 24.26
CA THR A 2 -16.41 10.03 24.74
C THR A 2 -15.67 10.94 23.77
N GLY A 3 -15.50 12.21 24.17
CA GLY A 3 -14.72 13.16 23.39
C GLY A 3 -13.31 12.62 23.22
N ILE A 4 -12.96 12.23 22.00
CA ILE A 4 -11.58 12.04 21.59
C ILE A 4 -10.94 13.41 21.79
N LEU A 5 -10.09 13.53 22.80
CA LEU A 5 -9.27 14.73 23.00
C LEU A 5 -8.43 14.87 21.73
N ASP A 6 -8.76 15.86 20.88
CA ASP A 6 -7.94 16.19 19.70
C ASP A 6 -6.55 16.65 20.18
N PRO A 7 -5.51 15.83 20.06
CA PRO A 7 -4.17 16.17 20.55
C PRO A 7 -3.54 17.28 19.71
N PHE A 8 -4.22 17.74 18.64
CA PHE A 8 -3.69 18.64 17.62
C PHE A 8 -4.36 20.03 17.57
N ASN A 9 -5.12 20.41 18.60
CA ASN A 9 -5.78 21.72 18.72
C ASN A 9 -6.74 22.07 17.55
N GLY A 10 -7.51 21.08 17.05
CA GLY A 10 -8.56 21.29 16.04
C GLY A 10 -8.04 21.62 14.64
N ARG A 11 -6.78 21.34 14.31
CA ARG A 11 -6.20 21.61 12.99
C ARG A 11 -5.62 20.36 12.34
N VAL A 12 -5.82 20.20 11.04
CA VAL A 12 -5.18 19.14 10.25
C VAL A 12 -3.66 19.34 10.24
N ARG A 13 -2.91 18.25 10.42
CA ARG A 13 -1.44 18.19 10.38
C ARG A 13 -0.97 17.11 9.43
N LEU A 14 0.30 17.12 9.03
CA LEU A 14 0.89 16.11 8.15
C LEU A 14 0.74 14.68 8.69
N ALA A 15 0.76 14.49 10.01
CA ALA A 15 0.53 13.20 10.64
C ALA A 15 -0.85 12.58 10.29
N HIS A 16 -1.87 13.41 10.02
CA HIS A 16 -3.19 12.92 9.57
C HIS A 16 -3.19 12.36 8.14
N GLY A 17 -2.11 12.48 7.39
CA GLY A 17 -1.93 11.90 6.06
C GLY A 17 -0.87 10.80 6.00
N ALA A 18 -0.36 10.36 7.15
CA ALA A 18 0.81 9.49 7.22
C ALA A 18 0.52 7.98 7.19
N GLY A 19 -0.76 7.57 7.18
CA GLY A 19 -1.14 6.15 7.15
C GLY A 19 -1.15 5.44 8.50
N GLY A 20 -1.08 6.18 9.62
CA GLY A 20 -1.12 5.58 10.96
C GLY A 20 -2.40 5.94 11.73
N ARG A 21 -2.32 5.77 13.04
CA ARG A 21 -3.45 5.97 13.96
C ARG A 21 -4.09 7.36 13.83
N ALA A 22 -3.30 8.44 13.71
CA ALA A 22 -3.81 9.80 13.58
C ALA A 22 -4.69 9.97 12.32
N MET A 23 -4.30 9.36 11.19
CA MET A 23 -5.10 9.35 9.96
C MET A 23 -6.41 8.58 10.17
N ARG A 24 -6.35 7.40 10.76
CA ARG A 24 -7.53 6.58 11.05
C ARG A 24 -8.50 7.30 11.97
N ASP A 25 -8.00 7.94 13.04
CA ASP A 25 -8.83 8.71 13.96
C ASP A 25 -9.51 9.90 13.26
N LEU A 26 -8.82 10.60 12.36
CA LEU A 26 -9.41 11.66 11.52
C LEU A 26 -10.53 11.09 10.63
N ILE A 27 -10.29 9.98 9.94
CA ILE A 27 -11.28 9.35 9.06
C ILE A 27 -12.53 8.95 9.86
N LEU A 28 -12.35 8.28 10.98
CA LEU A 28 -13.46 7.81 11.81
C LEU A 28 -14.28 8.96 12.41
N SER A 29 -13.62 10.03 12.84
CA SER A 29 -14.28 11.12 13.56
C SER A 29 -14.89 12.19 12.65
N VAL A 30 -14.37 12.35 11.42
CA VAL A 30 -14.80 13.41 10.50
C VAL A 30 -15.50 12.84 9.28
N PHE A 31 -14.82 11.94 8.53
CA PHE A 31 -15.36 11.47 7.24
C PHE A 31 -16.40 10.36 7.39
N LEU A 32 -16.31 9.56 8.45
CA LEU A 32 -17.30 8.51 8.73
C LEU A 32 -18.32 8.90 9.80
N GLU A 33 -18.33 10.15 10.25
CA GLU A 33 -19.40 10.66 11.10
C GLU A 33 -20.73 10.64 10.34
N GLY A 34 -21.74 9.94 10.91
CA GLY A 34 -23.06 9.77 10.27
C GLY A 34 -23.11 8.77 9.11
N VAL A 35 -21.99 8.21 8.68
CA VAL A 35 -21.97 7.14 7.66
C VAL A 35 -22.29 5.81 8.32
N SER A 36 -23.37 5.15 7.88
CA SER A 36 -23.81 3.84 8.40
C SER A 36 -23.45 2.67 7.50
N ASP A 37 -22.96 2.94 6.28
CA ASP A 37 -22.60 1.90 5.32
C ASP A 37 -21.46 1.02 5.87
N PRO A 38 -21.63 -0.30 5.97
CA PRO A 38 -20.65 -1.20 6.56
C PRO A 38 -19.38 -1.32 5.71
N GLU A 39 -19.49 -1.18 4.39
CA GLU A 39 -18.36 -1.26 3.49
C GLU A 39 -17.43 -0.04 3.66
N ALA A 40 -18.00 1.17 3.71
CA ALA A 40 -17.23 2.38 4.00
C ALA A 40 -16.57 2.33 5.39
N ARG A 41 -17.23 1.72 6.38
CA ARG A 41 -16.68 1.57 7.74
C ARG A 41 -15.65 0.47 7.90
N ALA A 42 -15.54 -0.44 6.93
CA ALA A 42 -14.54 -1.51 6.94
C ALA A 42 -13.11 -0.99 6.75
N LEU A 43 -12.95 0.19 6.14
CA LEU A 43 -11.65 0.81 5.84
C LEU A 43 -10.70 -0.18 5.15
N GLY A 44 -11.22 -0.91 4.16
CA GLY A 44 -10.42 -1.79 3.28
C GLY A 44 -9.72 -0.99 2.20
N ASP A 45 -8.79 -1.62 1.48
CA ASP A 45 -8.04 -0.99 0.39
C ASP A 45 -8.98 -0.62 -0.78
N ALA A 46 -10.09 -1.34 -0.96
CA ALA A 46 -11.16 -0.98 -1.89
C ALA A 46 -12.54 -1.32 -1.31
N ALA A 47 -13.59 -0.73 -1.89
CA ALA A 47 -14.98 -1.02 -1.55
C ALA A 47 -15.55 -2.13 -2.43
N VAL A 48 -16.44 -2.95 -1.89
CA VAL A 48 -17.06 -4.10 -2.54
C VAL A 48 -18.57 -3.95 -2.57
N LEU A 49 -19.16 -3.98 -3.77
CA LEU A 49 -20.61 -3.91 -3.95
C LEU A 49 -21.11 -5.20 -4.65
N PRO A 50 -22.22 -5.81 -4.18
CA PRO A 50 -22.81 -6.96 -4.87
C PRO A 50 -23.22 -6.62 -6.30
N LEU A 51 -22.91 -7.50 -7.26
CA LEU A 51 -23.28 -7.38 -8.66
C LEU A 51 -23.75 -8.74 -9.20
N GLY A 52 -25.01 -9.09 -8.93
CA GLY A 52 -25.54 -10.43 -9.24
C GLY A 52 -24.82 -11.51 -8.43
N ASP A 53 -24.18 -12.44 -9.12
CA ASP A 53 -23.37 -13.52 -8.56
C ASP A 53 -21.88 -13.16 -8.39
N ARG A 54 -21.52 -11.94 -8.71
CA ARG A 54 -20.16 -11.38 -8.62
C ARG A 54 -20.12 -10.12 -7.76
N PHE A 55 -18.97 -9.48 -7.72
CA PHE A 55 -18.72 -8.27 -6.94
C PHE A 55 -18.12 -7.18 -7.82
N LEU A 56 -18.68 -5.97 -7.76
CA LEU A 56 -18.02 -4.77 -8.25
C LEU A 56 -17.06 -4.29 -7.16
N VAL A 57 -15.79 -4.15 -7.49
CA VAL A 57 -14.74 -3.62 -6.61
C VAL A 57 -14.33 -2.25 -7.12
N VAL A 58 -14.26 -1.25 -6.22
CA VAL A 58 -14.01 0.15 -6.56
C VAL A 58 -13.05 0.75 -5.54
N THR A 59 -12.05 1.47 -6.01
CA THR A 59 -11.16 2.28 -5.17
C THR A 59 -10.98 3.69 -5.70
N THR A 60 -10.50 4.58 -4.84
CA THR A 60 -10.04 5.94 -5.20
C THR A 60 -8.86 6.32 -4.33
N ASP A 61 -7.84 6.91 -4.95
CA ASP A 61 -6.64 7.36 -4.26
C ASP A 61 -6.16 8.72 -4.78
N ALA A 62 -5.41 9.44 -3.96
CA ALA A 62 -4.82 10.74 -4.28
C ALA A 62 -3.32 10.73 -3.99
N HIS A 63 -2.52 11.10 -4.99
CA HIS A 63 -1.08 11.04 -4.96
C HIS A 63 -0.44 12.42 -4.97
N VAL A 64 0.49 12.65 -4.05
CA VAL A 64 1.17 13.94 -3.81
C VAL A 64 2.67 13.76 -3.57
N VAL A 65 3.30 12.78 -4.18
CA VAL A 65 4.72 12.45 -3.97
C VAL A 65 5.66 13.61 -4.33
N LYS A 66 6.71 13.78 -3.54
CA LYS A 66 7.77 14.79 -3.78
C LYS A 66 9.15 14.16 -3.56
N PRO A 67 10.04 14.21 -4.58
CA PRO A 67 9.84 14.77 -5.91
C PRO A 67 8.83 13.99 -6.75
N ALA A 68 8.22 14.62 -7.75
CA ALA A 68 7.26 13.97 -8.65
C ALA A 68 7.88 12.89 -9.54
N PHE A 69 9.20 12.95 -9.74
CA PHE A 69 10.04 11.96 -10.43
C PHE A 69 11.08 11.44 -9.45
N PHE A 70 11.17 10.12 -9.33
CA PHE A 70 12.08 9.45 -8.41
C PHE A 70 12.71 8.21 -9.06
N PRO A 71 13.79 7.65 -8.52
CA PRO A 71 14.38 6.43 -9.06
C PRO A 71 13.37 5.27 -9.09
N GLY A 72 13.15 4.71 -10.27
CA GLY A 72 12.20 3.62 -10.49
C GLY A 72 10.78 4.04 -10.88
N GLY A 73 10.43 5.35 -10.82
CA GLY A 73 9.07 5.78 -11.17
C GLY A 73 8.83 7.29 -11.15
N ASP A 74 7.57 7.62 -11.20
CA ASP A 74 7.05 8.98 -11.06
C ASP A 74 5.60 8.95 -10.54
N ILE A 75 5.06 10.13 -10.24
CA ILE A 75 3.69 10.28 -9.73
C ILE A 75 2.63 9.66 -10.66
N GLY A 76 2.86 9.64 -11.99
CA GLY A 76 1.93 9.05 -12.96
C GLY A 76 1.86 7.53 -12.86
N ARG A 77 3.04 6.87 -12.77
CA ARG A 77 3.13 5.44 -12.52
C ARG A 77 2.50 5.08 -11.18
N LEU A 78 2.83 5.85 -10.14
CA LEU A 78 2.32 5.65 -8.80
C LEU A 78 0.78 5.70 -8.76
N ALA A 79 0.17 6.71 -9.39
CA ALA A 79 -1.27 6.90 -9.40
C ALA A 79 -2.05 5.75 -10.09
N ILE A 80 -1.46 5.09 -11.07
CA ILE A 80 -2.09 3.93 -11.72
C ILE A 80 -1.84 2.65 -10.90
N CYS A 81 -0.60 2.44 -10.45
CA CYS A 81 -0.25 1.25 -9.67
C CYS A 81 -1.03 1.20 -8.35
N GLY A 82 -1.17 2.31 -7.62
CA GLY A 82 -1.92 2.35 -6.36
C GLY A 82 -3.33 1.80 -6.53
N VAL A 83 -4.11 2.40 -7.44
CA VAL A 83 -5.52 1.96 -7.62
C VAL A 83 -5.67 0.56 -8.24
N VAL A 84 -4.70 0.10 -9.05
CA VAL A 84 -4.68 -1.28 -9.56
C VAL A 84 -4.39 -2.28 -8.43
N ASN A 85 -3.44 -1.93 -7.57
CA ASN A 85 -3.02 -2.77 -6.44
C ASN A 85 -4.11 -2.86 -5.36
N ASP A 86 -4.78 -1.77 -5.05
CA ASP A 86 -5.93 -1.75 -4.14
C ASP A 86 -7.01 -2.75 -4.56
N LEU A 87 -7.39 -2.74 -5.85
CA LEU A 87 -8.36 -3.71 -6.38
C LEU A 87 -7.84 -5.15 -6.23
N ALA A 88 -6.56 -5.37 -6.52
CA ALA A 88 -5.93 -6.68 -6.42
C ALA A 88 -5.94 -7.20 -4.99
N MET A 89 -5.80 -6.35 -3.97
CA MET A 89 -5.88 -6.74 -2.55
C MET A 89 -7.24 -7.33 -2.18
N LEU A 90 -8.30 -6.97 -2.89
CA LEU A 90 -9.64 -7.58 -2.72
C LEU A 90 -9.87 -8.80 -3.63
N GLY A 91 -8.86 -9.26 -4.38
CA GLY A 91 -8.98 -10.37 -5.34
C GLY A 91 -9.45 -9.95 -6.73
N CYS A 92 -9.70 -8.66 -6.97
CA CYS A 92 -10.07 -8.12 -8.26
C CYS A 92 -8.82 -7.87 -9.13
N THR A 93 -8.40 -8.86 -9.89
CA THR A 93 -7.18 -8.80 -10.72
C THR A 93 -7.44 -8.34 -12.16
N GLU A 94 -8.70 -8.19 -12.57
CA GLU A 94 -9.09 -7.67 -13.87
C GLU A 94 -9.69 -6.27 -13.70
N VAL A 95 -8.88 -5.26 -13.99
CA VAL A 95 -9.27 -3.85 -13.84
C VAL A 95 -9.98 -3.39 -15.11
N ALA A 96 -11.27 -3.11 -15.03
CA ALA A 96 -12.11 -2.71 -16.15
C ALA A 96 -11.75 -1.32 -16.72
N GLY A 97 -11.29 -0.42 -15.85
CA GLY A 97 -10.83 0.90 -16.23
C GLY A 97 -10.39 1.76 -15.06
N VAL A 98 -9.66 2.80 -15.39
CA VAL A 98 -9.18 3.82 -14.45
C VAL A 98 -9.72 5.18 -14.86
N THR A 99 -10.12 6.00 -13.88
CA THR A 99 -10.36 7.43 -14.07
C THR A 99 -9.24 8.22 -13.42
N SER A 100 -8.87 9.40 -13.95
CA SER A 100 -7.81 10.20 -13.35
C SER A 100 -8.09 11.69 -13.47
N SER A 101 -8.06 12.39 -12.34
CA SER A 101 -8.09 13.85 -12.28
C SER A 101 -6.68 14.38 -12.03
N VAL A 102 -6.28 15.39 -12.81
CA VAL A 102 -4.96 16.03 -12.71
C VAL A 102 -5.14 17.45 -12.26
N ILE A 103 -4.58 17.81 -11.11
CA ILE A 103 -4.58 19.18 -10.57
C ILE A 103 -3.16 19.70 -10.70
N ILE A 104 -2.99 20.82 -11.40
CA ILE A 104 -1.68 21.32 -11.86
C ILE A 104 -1.48 22.75 -11.37
N GLU A 105 -0.31 23.03 -10.84
CA GLU A 105 0.11 24.40 -10.52
C GLU A 105 0.47 25.17 -11.79
N GLU A 106 0.03 26.43 -11.88
CA GLU A 106 0.45 27.34 -12.96
C GLU A 106 1.99 27.43 -13.01
N GLY A 107 2.55 27.20 -14.19
CA GLY A 107 3.98 27.17 -14.42
C GLY A 107 4.62 25.79 -14.35
N PHE A 108 3.85 24.74 -14.07
CA PHE A 108 4.35 23.36 -14.15
C PHE A 108 4.76 23.03 -15.59
N PRO A 109 5.95 22.44 -15.85
CA PRO A 109 6.44 22.23 -17.21
C PRO A 109 5.56 21.24 -17.99
N ILE A 110 5.15 21.63 -19.20
CA ILE A 110 4.36 20.77 -20.11
C ILE A 110 5.11 19.46 -20.42
N GLU A 111 6.43 19.51 -20.60
CA GLU A 111 7.26 18.32 -20.86
C GLU A 111 7.18 17.33 -19.68
N SER A 112 7.22 17.84 -18.45
CA SER A 112 7.04 17.00 -17.23
C SER A 112 5.65 16.37 -17.20
N LEU A 113 4.61 17.11 -17.55
CA LEU A 113 3.25 16.58 -17.64
C LEU A 113 3.14 15.49 -18.72
N GLN A 114 3.76 15.70 -19.88
CA GLN A 114 3.81 14.69 -20.94
C GLN A 114 4.56 13.40 -20.49
N ARG A 115 5.63 13.56 -19.71
CA ARG A 115 6.37 12.43 -19.13
C ARG A 115 5.49 11.66 -18.16
N ILE A 116 4.80 12.35 -17.25
CA ILE A 116 3.84 11.75 -16.31
C ILE A 116 2.77 10.97 -17.07
N HIS A 117 2.16 11.57 -18.10
CA HIS A 117 1.13 10.92 -18.89
C HIS A 117 1.63 9.64 -19.58
N ARG A 118 2.82 9.67 -20.20
CA ARG A 118 3.41 8.47 -20.80
C ARG A 118 3.66 7.35 -19.77
N SER A 119 4.07 7.72 -18.56
CA SER A 119 4.26 6.80 -17.46
C SER A 119 2.94 6.15 -17.01
N MET A 120 1.86 6.94 -16.93
CA MET A 120 0.51 6.43 -16.65
C MET A 120 0.07 5.40 -17.70
N LEU A 121 0.24 5.72 -19.00
CA LEU A 121 -0.14 4.80 -20.09
C LEU A 121 0.64 3.49 -20.00
N LYS A 122 1.95 3.54 -19.73
CA LYS A 122 2.79 2.37 -19.55
C LYS A 122 2.34 1.51 -18.35
N ALA A 123 2.03 2.13 -17.23
CA ALA A 123 1.53 1.42 -16.05
C ALA A 123 0.16 0.77 -16.33
N CYS A 124 -0.71 1.43 -17.09
CA CYS A 124 -1.98 0.84 -17.55
C CYS A 124 -1.76 -0.39 -18.45
N GLU A 125 -0.81 -0.32 -19.40
CA GLU A 125 -0.45 -1.45 -20.26
C GLU A 125 0.04 -2.64 -19.43
N GLU A 126 0.97 -2.40 -18.49
CA GLU A 126 1.49 -3.42 -17.58
C GLU A 126 0.39 -4.03 -16.69
N GLY A 127 -0.55 -3.22 -16.20
CA GLY A 127 -1.68 -3.66 -15.38
C GLY A 127 -2.87 -4.23 -16.19
N GLY A 128 -2.77 -4.26 -17.52
CA GLY A 128 -3.85 -4.77 -18.39
C GLY A 128 -5.12 -3.92 -18.35
N THR A 129 -5.00 -2.61 -18.13
CA THR A 129 -6.11 -1.67 -18.02
C THR A 129 -5.92 -0.42 -18.90
N ARG A 130 -6.77 0.58 -18.73
CA ARG A 130 -6.68 1.85 -19.46
C ARG A 130 -7.34 2.99 -18.70
N VAL A 131 -6.84 4.22 -18.92
CA VAL A 131 -7.57 5.42 -18.49
C VAL A 131 -8.77 5.61 -19.43
N ILE A 132 -9.97 5.66 -18.86
CA ILE A 132 -11.24 5.74 -19.64
C ILE A 132 -11.84 7.14 -19.63
N THR A 133 -11.55 7.94 -18.60
CA THR A 133 -11.97 9.34 -18.50
C THR A 133 -11.11 10.07 -17.47
N GLY A 134 -11.15 11.39 -17.47
CA GLY A 134 -10.42 12.22 -16.53
C GLY A 134 -10.92 13.64 -16.47
N ASP A 135 -10.34 14.43 -15.58
CA ASP A 135 -10.56 15.88 -15.46
C ASP A 135 -9.22 16.60 -15.28
N THR A 136 -9.18 17.88 -15.58
CA THR A 136 -7.98 18.70 -15.42
C THR A 136 -8.35 20.04 -14.77
N LYS A 137 -7.61 20.38 -13.71
CA LYS A 137 -7.69 21.72 -13.09
C LYS A 137 -6.32 22.35 -13.07
N VAL A 138 -6.27 23.66 -13.33
CA VAL A 138 -5.07 24.47 -13.16
C VAL A 138 -5.34 25.45 -12.03
N MET A 139 -4.44 25.47 -11.05
CA MET A 139 -4.50 26.35 -9.89
C MET A 139 -3.41 27.41 -9.98
N GLN A 140 -3.59 28.55 -9.31
CA GLN A 140 -2.59 29.61 -9.30
C GLN A 140 -1.32 29.15 -8.57
N ARG A 141 -0.20 29.78 -8.91
CA ARG A 141 1.08 29.50 -8.27
C ARG A 141 1.00 29.67 -6.74
N GLY A 142 1.46 28.66 -5.99
CA GLY A 142 1.45 28.66 -4.53
C GLY A 142 0.16 28.15 -3.89
N GLU A 143 -0.88 27.80 -4.67
CA GLU A 143 -2.10 27.17 -4.15
C GLU A 143 -1.97 25.66 -3.99
N ILE A 144 -1.10 25.04 -4.79
CA ILE A 144 -0.65 23.66 -4.64
C ILE A 144 0.87 23.58 -4.91
N ASP A 145 1.50 22.45 -4.69
CA ASP A 145 2.93 22.25 -4.97
C ASP A 145 3.07 21.30 -6.18
N GLY A 146 3.20 21.91 -7.35
CA GLY A 146 3.47 21.25 -8.62
C GLY A 146 2.25 20.53 -9.21
N VAL A 147 2.08 19.24 -8.92
CA VAL A 147 1.01 18.41 -9.48
C VAL A 147 0.44 17.43 -8.44
N VAL A 148 -0.87 17.25 -8.49
CA VAL A 148 -1.61 16.23 -7.72
C VAL A 148 -2.40 15.38 -8.70
N LEU A 149 -2.36 14.07 -8.50
CA LEU A 149 -3.17 13.11 -9.25
C LEU A 149 -4.19 12.46 -8.30
N SER A 150 -5.45 12.41 -8.73
CA SER A 150 -6.47 11.61 -8.06
C SER A 150 -7.04 10.62 -9.06
N SER A 151 -6.89 9.33 -8.75
CA SER A 151 -7.31 8.25 -9.64
C SER A 151 -8.32 7.36 -8.94
N SER A 152 -9.24 6.79 -9.72
CA SER A 152 -10.14 5.75 -9.25
C SER A 152 -10.09 4.59 -10.22
N ALA A 153 -10.22 3.37 -9.71
CA ALA A 153 -10.30 2.18 -10.52
C ALA A 153 -11.49 1.32 -10.11
N PHE A 154 -11.95 0.50 -11.03
CA PHE A 154 -13.02 -0.46 -10.77
C PHE A 154 -12.82 -1.72 -11.62
N GLY A 155 -13.34 -2.81 -11.09
CA GLY A 155 -13.32 -4.11 -11.74
C GLY A 155 -14.36 -5.04 -11.16
N VAL A 156 -14.42 -6.26 -11.67
CA VAL A 156 -15.36 -7.28 -11.21
C VAL A 156 -14.58 -8.49 -10.71
N ALA A 157 -14.93 -8.97 -9.51
CA ALA A 157 -14.33 -10.16 -8.90
C ALA A 157 -15.40 -11.25 -8.68
N GLU A 158 -15.00 -12.50 -8.77
CA GLU A 158 -15.86 -13.67 -8.46
C GLU A 158 -15.82 -14.01 -6.96
N CYS A 159 -14.70 -13.76 -6.32
CA CYS A 159 -14.51 -13.95 -4.88
C CYS A 159 -13.75 -12.76 -4.29
N ILE A 160 -13.96 -12.51 -3.01
CA ILE A 160 -13.35 -11.39 -2.29
C ILE A 160 -12.43 -11.94 -1.19
N VAL A 161 -11.21 -11.44 -1.16
CA VAL A 161 -10.25 -11.66 -0.06
C VAL A 161 -10.15 -10.35 0.72
N ARG A 162 -10.39 -10.41 2.04
CA ARG A 162 -10.35 -9.20 2.88
C ARG A 162 -9.14 -9.21 3.80
N ASP A 163 -8.63 -8.05 4.13
CA ASP A 163 -7.54 -7.87 5.08
C ASP A 163 -7.88 -8.35 6.51
N SER A 164 -9.17 -8.48 6.82
CA SER A 164 -9.70 -8.97 8.09
C SER A 164 -9.80 -10.50 8.19
N GLY A 165 -9.42 -11.23 7.15
CA GLY A 165 -9.62 -12.67 7.05
C GLY A 165 -8.56 -13.54 7.72
N LEU A 166 -7.54 -12.97 8.40
CA LEU A 166 -6.50 -13.75 9.06
C LEU A 166 -7.06 -14.72 10.10
N GLU A 167 -6.53 -15.95 10.10
CA GLU A 167 -6.86 -17.00 11.05
C GLU A 167 -5.62 -17.45 11.83
N PRO A 168 -5.77 -17.83 13.12
CA PRO A 168 -4.67 -18.43 13.87
C PRO A 168 -4.10 -19.66 13.16
N GLY A 169 -2.77 -19.70 13.01
CA GLY A 169 -2.05 -20.71 12.25
C GLY A 169 -1.60 -20.25 10.87
N ASP A 170 -2.17 -19.19 10.32
CA ASP A 170 -1.76 -18.66 9.02
C ASP A 170 -0.28 -18.27 9.01
N ALA A 171 0.35 -18.47 7.87
CA ALA A 171 1.65 -17.90 7.58
C ALA A 171 1.47 -16.48 7.03
N ILE A 172 2.30 -15.55 7.48
CA ILE A 172 2.45 -14.23 6.87
C ILE A 172 3.54 -14.29 5.81
N ILE A 173 3.17 -13.96 4.57
CA ILE A 173 4.08 -13.91 3.42
C ILE A 173 4.14 -12.47 2.91
N VAL A 174 5.34 -11.98 2.59
CA VAL A 174 5.54 -10.74 1.80
C VAL A 174 6.00 -11.12 0.39
N THR A 175 5.51 -10.41 -0.61
CA THR A 175 5.76 -10.77 -2.03
C THR A 175 7.14 -10.36 -2.54
N GLY A 176 7.94 -9.62 -1.76
CA GLY A 176 9.29 -9.20 -2.16
C GLY A 176 9.99 -8.37 -1.11
N THR A 177 11.09 -7.71 -1.48
CA THR A 177 11.86 -6.81 -0.59
C THR A 177 11.01 -5.65 -0.11
N ILE A 178 11.28 -5.13 1.11
CA ILE A 178 10.54 -4.03 1.71
C ILE A 178 11.39 -2.77 1.86
N GLY A 179 10.70 -1.62 1.91
CA GLY A 179 11.29 -0.30 2.14
C GLY A 179 11.85 0.37 0.87
N ASP A 180 11.89 -0.33 -0.26
CA ASP A 180 12.53 0.17 -1.48
C ASP A 180 11.89 1.47 -1.98
N HIS A 181 10.54 1.58 -2.03
CA HIS A 181 9.86 2.78 -2.52
C HIS A 181 10.16 4.02 -1.68
N GLY A 182 9.77 3.98 -0.42
CA GLY A 182 9.88 5.17 0.41
C GLY A 182 11.31 5.61 0.64
N LEU A 183 12.28 4.68 0.75
CA LEU A 183 13.70 5.01 0.84
C LEU A 183 14.24 5.60 -0.47
N ALA A 184 13.80 5.12 -1.65
CA ALA A 184 14.17 5.70 -2.94
C ALA A 184 13.65 7.14 -3.10
N VAL A 185 12.39 7.40 -2.72
CA VAL A 185 11.81 8.75 -2.75
C VAL A 185 12.53 9.67 -1.77
N LEU A 186 12.86 9.20 -0.57
CA LEU A 186 13.61 9.99 0.41
C LEU A 186 15.04 10.27 -0.02
N SER A 187 15.72 9.27 -0.59
CA SER A 187 17.07 9.45 -1.14
C SER A 187 17.07 10.54 -2.21
N ALA A 188 16.13 10.49 -3.14
CA ALA A 188 15.98 11.52 -4.17
C ALA A 188 15.66 12.90 -3.56
N ARG A 189 14.77 12.97 -2.56
CA ARG A 189 14.38 14.21 -1.88
C ARG A 189 15.54 14.89 -1.16
N HIS A 190 16.43 14.09 -0.57
CA HIS A 190 17.58 14.58 0.21
C HIS A 190 18.91 14.56 -0.58
N GLU A 191 18.85 14.23 -1.88
CA GLU A 191 20.03 14.18 -2.75
C GLU A 191 21.18 13.32 -2.17
N LEU A 192 20.84 12.12 -1.64
CA LEU A 192 21.80 11.25 -0.94
C LEU A 192 22.76 10.52 -1.88
N GLY A 193 22.61 10.65 -3.20
CA GLY A 193 23.50 10.02 -4.18
C GLY A 193 23.39 8.49 -4.27
N LEU A 194 22.25 7.92 -3.84
CA LEU A 194 21.97 6.48 -3.90
C LEU A 194 21.20 6.08 -5.17
N GLU A 195 21.07 6.99 -6.13
CA GLU A 195 20.42 6.75 -7.41
C GLU A 195 21.18 5.67 -8.20
N GLY A 196 20.41 4.70 -8.73
CA GLY A 196 20.96 3.57 -9.50
C GLY A 196 21.12 2.28 -8.69
N GLU A 197 21.36 2.36 -7.39
CA GLU A 197 21.37 1.19 -6.52
C GLU A 197 20.00 1.01 -5.80
N LEU A 198 19.37 2.12 -5.37
CA LEU A 198 18.08 2.13 -4.71
C LEU A 198 17.01 2.68 -5.65
N THR A 199 16.07 1.84 -6.02
CA THR A 199 14.94 2.19 -6.89
C THR A 199 13.63 1.81 -6.25
N SER A 200 12.58 2.59 -6.52
CA SER A 200 11.22 2.27 -6.09
C SER A 200 10.75 0.94 -6.66
N ASP A 201 10.00 0.21 -5.87
CA ASP A 201 9.34 -1.03 -6.25
C ASP A 201 7.98 -0.83 -6.94
N VAL A 202 7.60 0.43 -7.23
CA VAL A 202 6.28 0.75 -7.80
C VAL A 202 5.97 -0.04 -9.07
N ALA A 203 4.97 -0.90 -8.99
CA ALA A 203 4.53 -1.78 -10.06
C ALA A 203 3.08 -2.23 -9.87
N PRO A 204 2.33 -2.49 -10.96
CA PRO A 204 1.04 -3.16 -10.85
C PRO A 204 1.26 -4.64 -10.49
N ILE A 205 0.67 -5.11 -9.39
CA ILE A 205 0.85 -6.48 -8.89
C ILE A 205 -0.37 -7.38 -9.13
N ASN A 206 -1.35 -6.92 -9.88
CA ASN A 206 -2.58 -7.68 -10.12
C ASN A 206 -2.33 -9.04 -10.81
N ASP A 207 -1.33 -9.16 -11.71
CA ASP A 207 -0.98 -10.43 -12.33
C ASP A 207 -0.25 -11.37 -11.34
N LEU A 208 0.62 -10.82 -10.50
CA LEU A 208 1.25 -11.55 -9.39
C LEU A 208 0.18 -12.11 -8.44
N VAL A 209 -0.79 -11.28 -8.02
CA VAL A 209 -1.91 -11.69 -7.15
C VAL A 209 -2.78 -12.74 -7.85
N ARG A 210 -3.05 -12.59 -9.15
CA ARG A 210 -3.77 -13.61 -9.94
C ARG A 210 -3.08 -14.98 -9.88
N SER A 211 -1.75 -15.01 -9.92
CA SER A 211 -1.00 -16.27 -9.79
C SER A 211 -1.20 -16.93 -8.43
N VAL A 212 -1.24 -16.13 -7.36
CA VAL A 212 -1.52 -16.61 -5.98
C VAL A 212 -2.94 -17.14 -5.86
N LEU A 213 -3.94 -16.38 -6.31
CA LEU A 213 -5.35 -16.79 -6.25
C LEU A 213 -5.60 -18.13 -6.93
N ARG A 214 -4.90 -18.41 -8.05
CA ARG A 214 -5.03 -19.68 -8.79
C ARG A 214 -4.54 -20.90 -8.00
N VAL A 215 -3.49 -20.75 -7.19
CA VAL A 215 -2.89 -21.86 -6.46
C VAL A 215 -3.41 -22.00 -5.04
N ALA A 216 -3.70 -20.89 -4.39
CA ALA A 216 -4.16 -20.87 -2.99
C ALA A 216 -5.68 -21.05 -2.88
N GLY A 217 -6.45 -20.47 -3.80
CA GLY A 217 -7.92 -20.50 -3.72
C GLY A 217 -8.41 -20.07 -2.34
N PRO A 218 -9.25 -20.87 -1.67
CA PRO A 218 -9.79 -20.53 -0.35
C PRO A 218 -8.76 -20.58 0.79
N ALA A 219 -7.55 -21.10 0.54
CA ALA A 219 -6.47 -21.07 1.52
C ALA A 219 -5.74 -19.71 1.63
N LEU A 220 -6.06 -18.76 0.76
CA LEU A 220 -5.65 -17.36 0.88
C LEU A 220 -6.69 -16.62 1.70
N HIS A 221 -6.41 -16.42 2.97
CA HIS A 221 -7.37 -15.86 3.92
C HIS A 221 -7.40 -14.34 3.94
N ALA A 222 -6.24 -13.68 3.75
CA ALA A 222 -6.16 -12.22 3.80
C ALA A 222 -5.07 -11.68 2.87
N MET A 223 -5.31 -10.47 2.34
CA MET A 223 -4.32 -9.68 1.60
C MET A 223 -4.39 -8.22 2.02
N LYS A 224 -3.25 -7.53 1.98
CA LYS A 224 -3.13 -6.08 2.10
C LYS A 224 -1.81 -5.61 1.50
N ASP A 225 -1.81 -4.44 0.87
CA ASP A 225 -0.57 -3.79 0.46
C ASP A 225 0.05 -2.99 1.62
N PRO A 226 1.37 -3.04 1.81
CA PRO A 226 2.06 -2.31 2.85
C PRO A 226 2.51 -0.92 2.36
N THR A 227 1.56 -0.06 1.98
CA THR A 227 1.79 1.31 1.54
C THR A 227 2.16 2.24 2.70
N ARG A 228 1.46 3.32 2.97
CA ARG A 228 1.75 4.25 4.07
C ARG A 228 1.82 3.54 5.43
N GLY A 229 2.88 3.85 6.19
CA GLY A 229 3.16 3.16 7.45
C GLY A 229 3.82 1.78 7.30
N GLY A 230 3.98 1.30 6.06
CA GLY A 230 4.70 0.08 5.70
C GLY A 230 4.09 -1.21 6.26
N VAL A 231 4.93 -2.21 6.34
CA VAL A 231 4.57 -3.54 6.88
C VAL A 231 4.03 -3.47 8.30
N THR A 232 4.57 -2.55 9.12
CA THR A 232 4.14 -2.37 10.51
C THR A 232 2.66 -1.98 10.59
N SER A 233 2.25 -0.89 9.92
CA SER A 233 0.85 -0.43 9.99
C SER A 233 -0.10 -1.43 9.34
N ALA A 234 0.26 -1.97 8.17
CA ALA A 234 -0.58 -2.95 7.49
C ALA A 234 -0.86 -4.19 8.35
N LEU A 235 0.17 -4.77 8.99
CA LEU A 235 -0.02 -5.95 9.85
C LEU A 235 -0.75 -5.64 11.16
N VAL A 236 -0.55 -4.45 11.75
CA VAL A 236 -1.32 -4.02 12.93
C VAL A 236 -2.80 -3.89 12.58
N GLU A 237 -3.13 -3.25 11.46
CA GLU A 237 -4.51 -3.14 10.98
C GLU A 237 -5.14 -4.51 10.71
N MET A 238 -4.44 -5.40 9.98
CA MET A 238 -4.92 -6.75 9.70
C MET A 238 -5.17 -7.54 11.01
N ALA A 239 -4.22 -7.47 11.96
CA ALA A 239 -4.35 -8.15 13.25
C ALA A 239 -5.49 -7.58 14.11
N GLU A 240 -5.70 -6.26 14.09
CA GLU A 240 -6.82 -5.61 14.79
C GLU A 240 -8.17 -6.02 14.20
N LYS A 241 -8.31 -6.02 12.87
CA LYS A 241 -9.55 -6.38 12.17
C LYS A 241 -9.88 -7.86 12.37
N ALA A 242 -8.90 -8.75 12.25
CA ALA A 242 -9.06 -10.19 12.45
C ALA A 242 -9.11 -10.62 13.92
N LYS A 243 -8.77 -9.73 14.87
CA LYS A 243 -8.73 -9.98 16.33
C LYS A 243 -7.70 -11.07 16.72
N VAL A 244 -6.56 -11.05 16.07
CA VAL A 244 -5.46 -11.99 16.27
C VAL A 244 -4.17 -11.27 16.71
N SER A 245 -3.12 -12.04 17.00
CA SER A 245 -1.76 -11.53 17.12
C SER A 245 -0.88 -12.09 16.02
N ILE A 246 0.22 -11.39 15.70
CA ILE A 246 1.18 -11.79 14.67
C ILE A 246 2.58 -11.79 15.27
N VAL A 247 3.38 -12.81 14.96
CA VAL A 247 4.81 -12.85 15.26
C VAL A 247 5.60 -12.90 13.96
N LEU A 248 6.52 -11.93 13.79
CA LEU A 248 7.44 -11.87 12.66
C LEU A 248 8.83 -12.37 13.08
N ASP A 249 9.55 -13.04 12.18
CA ASP A 249 11.00 -13.30 12.30
C ASP A 249 11.75 -12.21 11.54
N GLU A 250 12.48 -11.33 12.24
CA GLU A 250 13.25 -10.22 11.64
C GLU A 250 14.22 -10.71 10.56
N ARG A 251 14.82 -11.89 10.74
CA ARG A 251 15.81 -12.47 9.81
C ARG A 251 15.18 -12.99 8.53
N ALA A 252 13.88 -13.28 8.56
CA ALA A 252 13.12 -13.74 7.40
C ALA A 252 12.61 -12.58 6.53
N VAL A 253 12.61 -11.34 7.06
CA VAL A 253 12.14 -10.16 6.32
C VAL A 253 13.14 -9.79 5.22
N PRO A 254 12.74 -9.85 3.93
CA PRO A 254 13.64 -9.53 2.83
C PRO A 254 13.82 -8.02 2.69
N ILE A 255 15.05 -7.54 2.80
CA ILE A 255 15.43 -6.14 2.62
C ILE A 255 16.61 -6.11 1.66
N SER A 256 16.50 -5.33 0.57
CA SER A 256 17.59 -5.17 -0.39
C SER A 256 18.84 -4.55 0.26
N PRO A 257 20.07 -4.85 -0.20
CA PRO A 257 21.28 -4.22 0.35
C PRO A 257 21.23 -2.70 0.28
N ALA A 258 20.70 -2.14 -0.81
CA ALA A 258 20.57 -0.70 -0.99
C ALA A 258 19.54 -0.08 -0.01
N ALA A 259 18.38 -0.73 0.18
CA ALA A 259 17.40 -0.29 1.16
C ALA A 259 17.94 -0.38 2.60
N ARG A 260 18.71 -1.41 2.92
CA ARG A 260 19.36 -1.55 4.24
C ARG A 260 20.34 -0.41 4.48
N ALA A 261 21.23 -0.14 3.53
CA ALA A 261 22.20 0.96 3.65
C ALA A 261 21.51 2.33 3.79
N ALA A 262 20.48 2.59 3.00
CA ALA A 262 19.68 3.82 3.10
C ALA A 262 18.97 3.94 4.45
N SER A 263 18.39 2.85 4.93
CA SER A 263 17.74 2.75 6.24
C SER A 263 18.69 3.09 7.39
N GLU A 264 19.90 2.52 7.37
CA GLU A 264 20.95 2.78 8.37
C GLU A 264 21.43 4.23 8.31
N LEU A 265 21.64 4.78 7.10
CA LEU A 265 22.07 6.16 6.90
C LEU A 265 21.04 7.17 7.40
N LEU A 266 19.76 6.90 7.16
CA LEU A 266 18.66 7.79 7.53
C LEU A 266 18.13 7.55 8.96
N GLY A 267 18.50 6.44 9.60
CA GLY A 267 17.97 6.04 10.90
C GLY A 267 16.48 5.67 10.86
N ILE A 268 16.00 5.12 9.73
CA ILE A 268 14.59 4.80 9.49
C ILE A 268 14.41 3.29 9.44
N ASP A 269 13.45 2.76 10.19
CA ASP A 269 13.10 1.33 10.18
C ASP A 269 12.40 0.96 8.86
N PRO A 270 12.95 0.03 8.04
CA PRO A 270 12.34 -0.37 6.76
C PRO A 270 10.93 -0.95 6.90
N LEU A 271 10.60 -1.55 8.06
CA LEU A 271 9.25 -2.05 8.36
C LEU A 271 8.18 -0.94 8.40
N CYS A 272 8.59 0.30 8.62
CA CYS A 272 7.70 1.48 8.70
C CYS A 272 7.68 2.30 7.40
N VAL A 273 8.36 1.84 6.36
CA VAL A 273 8.50 2.55 5.09
C VAL A 273 7.54 2.01 4.04
N ALA A 274 6.93 2.91 3.26
CA ALA A 274 5.97 2.56 2.22
C ALA A 274 6.58 1.70 1.10
N ASN A 275 5.76 0.78 0.59
CA ASN A 275 6.03 -0.05 -0.58
C ASN A 275 4.86 0.12 -1.56
N GLU A 276 5.14 0.16 -2.86
CA GLU A 276 4.13 0.47 -3.88
C GLU A 276 3.98 -0.63 -4.95
N GLY A 277 4.65 -1.78 -4.72
CA GLY A 277 4.59 -2.94 -5.59
C GLY A 277 4.68 -4.25 -4.80
N LYS A 278 4.13 -4.28 -3.59
CA LYS A 278 4.16 -5.46 -2.69
C LYS A 278 2.80 -5.73 -2.08
N ALA A 279 2.63 -6.99 -1.67
CA ALA A 279 1.49 -7.43 -0.86
C ALA A 279 1.95 -8.24 0.34
N LEU A 280 1.17 -8.18 1.40
CA LEU A 280 1.19 -9.06 2.56
C LEU A 280 0.04 -10.05 2.42
N LEU A 281 0.32 -11.32 2.62
CA LEU A 281 -0.64 -12.41 2.45
C LEU A 281 -0.75 -13.20 3.75
N GLY A 282 -1.97 -13.51 4.16
CA GLY A 282 -2.30 -14.49 5.18
C GLY A 282 -2.68 -15.81 4.52
N VAL A 283 -1.88 -16.85 4.69
CA VAL A 283 -2.01 -18.10 3.93
C VAL A 283 -2.05 -19.29 4.88
N GLN A 284 -3.04 -20.18 4.69
CA GLN A 284 -3.15 -21.43 5.42
C GLN A 284 -1.86 -22.26 5.29
N PRO A 285 -1.37 -22.89 6.37
CA PRO A 285 -0.06 -23.59 6.38
C PRO A 285 0.16 -24.58 5.24
N GLY A 286 -0.89 -25.31 4.84
CA GLY A 286 -0.80 -26.34 3.78
C GLY A 286 -0.61 -25.78 2.36
N ALA A 287 -0.84 -24.49 2.13
CA ALA A 287 -0.70 -23.85 0.81
C ALA A 287 0.57 -22.98 0.69
N VAL A 288 1.34 -22.81 1.75
CA VAL A 288 2.48 -21.88 1.81
C VAL A 288 3.52 -22.16 0.74
N ASP A 289 3.90 -23.42 0.55
CA ASP A 289 4.95 -23.80 -0.41
C ASP A 289 4.51 -23.55 -1.84
N ASP A 290 3.26 -23.86 -2.19
CA ASP A 290 2.69 -23.63 -3.51
C ASP A 290 2.57 -22.13 -3.81
N VAL A 291 2.14 -21.34 -2.82
CA VAL A 291 2.07 -19.87 -2.92
C VAL A 291 3.45 -19.26 -3.12
N LEU A 292 4.45 -19.68 -2.32
CA LEU A 292 5.82 -19.20 -2.47
C LEU A 292 6.42 -19.60 -3.83
N ALA A 293 6.12 -20.81 -4.32
CA ALA A 293 6.57 -21.25 -5.64
C ALA A 293 5.93 -20.39 -6.76
N ALA A 294 4.62 -20.11 -6.70
CA ALA A 294 3.93 -19.28 -7.65
C ALA A 294 4.45 -17.84 -7.65
N LEU A 295 4.65 -17.26 -6.45
CA LEU A 295 5.23 -15.93 -6.30
C LEU A 295 6.64 -15.85 -6.93
N ARG A 296 7.52 -16.78 -6.58
CA ARG A 296 8.92 -16.79 -7.05
C ARG A 296 9.07 -17.09 -8.54
N ALA A 297 8.08 -17.67 -9.16
CA ALA A 297 8.02 -17.84 -10.61
C ALA A 297 7.69 -16.53 -11.36
N HIS A 298 7.16 -15.52 -10.66
CA HIS A 298 6.82 -14.21 -11.23
C HIS A 298 7.95 -13.21 -11.02
N PRO A 299 8.29 -12.35 -12.01
CA PRO A 299 9.40 -11.39 -11.88
C PRO A 299 9.32 -10.47 -10.66
N LEU A 300 8.11 -10.04 -10.26
CA LEU A 300 7.89 -9.17 -9.10
C LEU A 300 7.94 -9.92 -7.76
N GLY A 301 7.91 -11.25 -7.77
CA GLY A 301 7.85 -12.10 -6.59
C GLY A 301 9.14 -12.88 -6.26
N LEU A 302 10.25 -12.64 -6.97
CA LEU A 302 11.51 -13.39 -6.83
C LEU A 302 12.02 -13.49 -5.39
N HIS A 303 11.80 -12.44 -4.59
CA HIS A 303 12.22 -12.35 -3.20
C HIS A 303 11.09 -12.60 -2.20
N ALA A 304 9.99 -13.23 -2.65
CA ALA A 304 8.88 -13.56 -1.76
C ALA A 304 9.34 -14.48 -0.62
N ALA A 305 8.90 -14.16 0.60
CA ALA A 305 9.32 -14.85 1.80
C ALA A 305 8.17 -14.99 2.80
N ARG A 306 8.13 -16.13 3.50
CA ARG A 306 7.37 -16.25 4.73
C ARG A 306 8.11 -15.50 5.83
N ILE A 307 7.47 -14.47 6.40
CA ILE A 307 8.09 -13.57 7.38
C ILE A 307 7.53 -13.76 8.79
N GLY A 308 6.47 -14.54 8.97
CA GLY A 308 5.85 -14.70 10.27
C GLY A 308 4.70 -15.68 10.29
N ALA A 309 3.97 -15.65 11.40
CA ALA A 309 2.78 -16.48 11.62
C ALA A 309 1.74 -15.73 12.46
N VAL A 310 0.48 -16.09 12.25
CA VAL A 310 -0.68 -15.63 13.01
C VAL A 310 -0.91 -16.55 14.20
N LEU A 311 -1.15 -15.96 15.36
CA LEU A 311 -1.37 -16.69 16.61
C LEU A 311 -2.67 -16.24 17.27
N GLU A 312 -3.26 -17.11 18.07
CA GLU A 312 -4.20 -16.68 19.09
C GLU A 312 -3.48 -15.74 20.08
N GLY A 313 -4.12 -14.62 20.45
CA GLY A 313 -3.48 -13.70 21.38
C GLY A 313 -4.17 -12.34 21.49
N GLU A 314 -3.42 -11.36 21.93
CA GLU A 314 -3.91 -10.00 22.08
C GLU A 314 -4.25 -9.39 20.72
N ARG A 315 -5.48 -8.90 20.57
CA ARG A 315 -5.97 -8.22 19.36
C ARG A 315 -5.03 -7.09 18.92
N GLY A 316 -4.59 -7.14 17.67
CA GLY A 316 -3.73 -6.09 17.09
C GLY A 316 -2.27 -6.15 17.57
N ALA A 317 -1.86 -7.17 18.35
CA ALA A 317 -0.48 -7.30 18.78
C ALA A 317 0.38 -7.86 17.64
N VAL A 318 1.32 -7.08 17.15
CA VAL A 318 2.35 -7.52 16.22
C VAL A 318 3.70 -7.46 16.90
N VAL A 319 4.40 -8.59 16.93
CA VAL A 319 5.67 -8.77 17.64
C VAL A 319 6.76 -9.17 16.65
N LEU A 320 7.87 -8.43 16.65
CA LEU A 320 9.08 -8.79 15.92
C LEU A 320 10.01 -9.59 16.83
N ASP A 321 10.31 -10.82 16.45
CA ASP A 321 11.32 -11.66 17.07
C ASP A 321 12.67 -11.40 16.39
N THR A 322 13.59 -10.79 17.13
CA THR A 322 14.93 -10.44 16.64
C THR A 322 15.94 -11.60 16.76
N GLY A 323 15.52 -12.71 17.36
CA GLY A 323 16.40 -13.82 17.74
C GLY A 323 17.20 -13.59 19.04
N PHE A 324 17.26 -12.35 19.53
CA PHE A 324 17.85 -11.98 20.82
C PHE A 324 16.79 -11.50 21.81
N GLY A 325 15.61 -11.15 21.33
CA GLY A 325 14.49 -10.64 22.11
C GLY A 325 13.28 -10.37 21.24
N LYS A 326 12.22 -9.87 21.87
CA LYS A 326 10.98 -9.55 21.17
C LYS A 326 10.66 -8.06 21.31
N ARG A 327 10.30 -7.41 20.20
CA ARG A 327 9.87 -6.02 20.14
C ARG A 327 8.43 -5.95 19.60
N ARG A 328 7.52 -5.31 20.34
CA ARG A 328 6.19 -5.00 19.82
C ARG A 328 6.30 -3.93 18.74
N LEU A 329 5.71 -4.19 17.59
CA LEU A 329 5.53 -3.18 16.55
C LEU A 329 4.28 -2.37 16.88
N ILE A 330 4.39 -1.07 16.75
CA ILE A 330 3.29 -0.11 16.98
C ILE A 330 3.21 0.86 15.81
N GLU A 331 2.01 1.24 15.45
CA GLU A 331 1.80 2.34 14.51
C GLU A 331 2.40 3.63 15.09
N ARG A 332 3.13 4.35 14.27
CA ARG A 332 3.72 5.64 14.68
C ARG A 332 2.76 6.76 14.34
N ASP A 333 2.54 7.66 15.30
CA ASP A 333 1.72 8.87 15.11
C ASP A 333 2.50 9.98 14.38
N ASP A 334 3.82 9.89 14.37
CA ASP A 334 4.77 10.84 13.78
C ASP A 334 5.55 10.17 12.65
N THR A 335 4.96 10.06 11.47
CA THR A 335 5.73 9.49 10.35
C THR A 335 6.69 10.55 9.82
N PRO A 336 8.01 10.31 9.82
CA PRO A 336 8.99 11.24 9.27
C PRO A 336 8.95 11.33 7.74
N LEU A 337 7.94 10.71 7.09
CA LEU A 337 7.89 10.46 5.66
C LEU A 337 6.64 11.07 4.97
N PRO A 338 6.38 12.40 5.08
CA PRO A 338 5.27 13.00 4.39
C PRO A 338 5.49 12.97 2.87
N ARG A 339 4.39 12.86 2.09
CA ARG A 339 4.40 12.94 0.62
C ARG A 339 5.31 11.88 -0.03
N ILE A 340 5.14 10.63 0.37
CA ILE A 340 5.81 9.49 -0.24
C ILE A 340 4.97 8.93 -1.39
N CYS A 341 3.66 8.99 -1.28
CA CYS A 341 2.69 8.52 -2.27
C CYS A 341 1.54 9.52 -2.49
#